data_8f45cdf4a19ad873b19290e6076bfc0a
#
_entry.id   8f45cdf4a19ad873b19290e6076bfc0a
#
_cell.length_a   1.000
_cell.length_b   1.000
_cell.length_c   1.000
_cell.angle_alpha   90.00
_cell.angle_beta   90.00
_cell.angle_gamma   90.00
#
_symmetry.space_group_name_H-M   'P 1'
#
loop_
_entity.id
_entity.type
_entity.pdbx_description
1 polymer ?
#
loop_
_entity_poly.entity_id
_entity_poly.type
_entity_poly.pdbx_seq_one_letter_code
_entity_poly.pdbx_strand_id
1 'polypeptide(L)'
;MKTMIALLPMIFFAPAFAGDSGANPGTTHAAAASHRYLIERTFPAGALDGLDAAGKTKINATNAKFGVQWVMSYANAAKTKTYCIYKAPSEAAVREAAKANAIPVDTVTEVPVTLSPK
;
A
#
# COMPACT_ATOMS: atom_id res chain seq x y z
N MET A 1 -49.49 -0.77 58.15
CA MET A 1 -48.39 0.01 57.66
C MET A 1 -47.35 -0.91 57.11
N LYS A 2 -47.52 -1.31 55.90
CA LYS A 2 -46.58 -2.17 55.23
C LYS A 2 -46.23 -1.52 53.93
N THR A 3 -45.04 -1.01 53.89
CA THR A 3 -44.46 -0.45 52.67
C THR A 3 -44.02 -1.62 51.78
N MET A 4 -44.74 -1.87 50.73
CA MET A 4 -44.29 -2.81 49.73
C MET A 4 -43.37 -2.06 48.75
N ILE A 5 -42.13 -2.41 48.84
CA ILE A 5 -41.14 -1.99 47.83
C ILE A 5 -41.27 -2.99 46.71
N ALA A 6 -41.83 -2.55 45.64
CA ALA A 6 -41.81 -3.30 44.38
C ALA A 6 -40.41 -3.19 43.79
N LEU A 7 -39.72 -4.29 43.81
CA LEU A 7 -38.47 -4.43 43.09
C LEU A 7 -38.79 -4.58 41.60
N LEU A 8 -38.50 -3.57 40.84
CA LEU A 8 -38.57 -3.63 39.40
C LEU A 8 -37.35 -4.35 38.90
N PRO A 9 -37.45 -5.44 38.15
CA PRO A 9 -36.27 -6.01 37.51
C PRO A 9 -35.84 -5.10 36.40
N MET A 10 -34.67 -4.51 36.55
CA MET A 10 -33.99 -3.91 35.46
C MET A 10 -33.62 -4.99 34.45
N ILE A 11 -34.35 -5.04 33.39
CA ILE A 11 -33.95 -5.79 32.22
C ILE A 11 -32.82 -4.99 31.58
N PHE A 12 -31.62 -5.42 31.84
CA PHE A 12 -30.49 -4.99 31.06
C PHE A 12 -30.66 -5.57 29.66
N PHE A 13 -31.17 -4.77 28.77
CA PHE A 13 -31.02 -5.00 27.38
C PHE A 13 -29.55 -4.69 27.07
N ALA A 14 -28.73 -5.70 27.05
CA ALA A 14 -27.43 -5.60 26.44
C ALA A 14 -27.68 -5.39 24.94
N PRO A 15 -27.23 -4.29 24.37
CA PRO A 15 -27.24 -4.22 22.92
C PRO A 15 -26.36 -5.36 22.42
N ALA A 16 -26.98 -6.30 21.78
CA ALA A 16 -26.22 -7.25 21.01
C ALA A 16 -25.52 -6.43 19.92
N PHE A 17 -24.28 -6.19 20.13
CA PHE A 17 -23.41 -5.76 19.03
C PHE A 17 -23.27 -6.96 18.12
N ALA A 18 -24.32 -7.19 17.38
CA ALA A 18 -24.31 -8.24 16.42
C ALA A 18 -23.37 -7.86 15.31
N GLY A 19 -22.32 -8.64 15.20
CA GLY A 19 -21.70 -8.92 13.92
C GLY A 19 -21.13 -7.76 13.15
N ASP A 20 -20.91 -6.68 13.79
CA ASP A 20 -20.21 -5.58 13.19
C ASP A 20 -18.77 -5.92 12.82
N SER A 21 -18.28 -6.95 13.45
CA SER A 21 -17.02 -7.57 13.10
C SER A 21 -16.94 -8.09 11.65
N GLY A 22 -18.05 -8.16 10.95
CA GLY A 22 -18.07 -8.50 9.53
C GLY A 22 -17.44 -7.42 8.65
N ALA A 23 -17.40 -6.21 9.13
CA ALA A 23 -16.64 -5.17 8.47
C ALA A 23 -15.16 -5.31 8.87
N ASN A 24 -14.53 -6.32 8.36
CA ASN A 24 -13.11 -6.44 8.48
C ASN A 24 -12.46 -5.43 7.50
N PRO A 25 -11.98 -4.31 7.98
CA PRO A 25 -11.39 -3.30 7.12
C PRO A 25 -10.15 -3.81 6.38
N GLY A 26 -9.52 -4.83 6.93
CA GLY A 26 -8.40 -5.49 6.28
C GLY A 26 -8.80 -6.19 4.99
N THR A 27 -10.00 -6.72 4.92
CA THR A 27 -10.50 -7.40 3.72
C THR A 27 -10.77 -6.42 2.59
N THR A 28 -11.15 -5.21 2.91
CA THR A 28 -11.42 -4.19 1.89
C THR A 28 -10.13 -3.75 1.20
N HIS A 29 -9.03 -3.67 1.92
CA HIS A 29 -7.74 -3.37 1.34
C HIS A 29 -7.21 -4.51 0.47
N ALA A 30 -7.43 -5.75 0.90
CA ALA A 30 -7.03 -6.91 0.12
C ALA A 30 -7.84 -7.06 -1.17
N ALA A 31 -9.09 -6.60 -1.17
CA ALA A 31 -9.98 -6.63 -2.32
C ALA A 31 -9.77 -5.44 -3.26
N ALA A 32 -9.01 -4.43 -2.86
CA ALA A 32 -8.69 -3.31 -3.74
C ALA A 32 -7.94 -3.82 -4.96
N ALA A 33 -8.39 -3.42 -6.14
CA ALA A 33 -7.75 -3.79 -7.39
C ALA A 33 -6.29 -3.33 -7.36
N SER A 34 -5.39 -4.24 -7.70
CA SER A 34 -3.97 -3.95 -7.82
C SER A 34 -3.63 -3.80 -9.29
N HIS A 35 -3.10 -2.66 -9.65
CA HIS A 35 -2.66 -2.33 -11.00
C HIS A 35 -1.15 -2.46 -11.08
N ARG A 36 -0.66 -2.78 -12.27
CA ARG A 36 0.77 -2.84 -12.53
C ARG A 36 1.19 -1.58 -13.27
N TYR A 37 2.27 -0.97 -12.78
CA TYR A 37 2.83 0.25 -13.36
C TYR A 37 4.29 0.08 -13.72
N LEU A 38 4.66 0.66 -14.88
CA LEU A 38 6.03 0.89 -15.25
C LEU A 38 6.38 2.32 -14.85
N ILE A 39 7.44 2.47 -14.07
CA ILE A 39 7.89 3.77 -13.59
C ILE A 39 9.29 4.02 -14.08
N GLU A 40 9.44 5.09 -14.84
CA GLU A 40 10.74 5.53 -15.32
C GLU A 40 11.26 6.64 -14.40
N ARG A 41 12.54 6.54 -14.07
CA ARG A 41 13.21 7.49 -13.16
C ARG A 41 14.58 7.83 -13.71
N THR A 42 14.98 9.08 -13.52
CA THR A 42 16.33 9.54 -13.83
C THR A 42 17.02 9.94 -12.54
N PHE A 43 18.23 9.47 -12.36
CA PHE A 43 19.06 9.74 -11.18
C PHE A 43 20.37 10.40 -11.60
N PRO A 44 20.93 11.27 -10.74
CA PRO A 44 22.31 11.72 -10.91
C PRO A 44 23.29 10.54 -10.86
N ALA A 45 24.42 10.67 -11.53
CA ALA A 45 25.47 9.66 -11.47
C ALA A 45 25.89 9.38 -10.02
N GLY A 46 25.99 8.11 -9.66
CA GLY A 46 26.37 7.68 -8.32
C GLY A 46 25.25 7.66 -7.28
N ALA A 47 24.07 8.19 -7.58
CA ALA A 47 22.96 8.24 -6.63
C ALA A 47 22.47 6.86 -6.17
N LEU A 48 22.59 5.83 -7.01
CA LEU A 48 22.16 4.47 -6.69
C LEU A 48 23.27 3.61 -6.06
N ASP A 49 24.49 4.09 -6.00
CA ASP A 49 25.61 3.30 -5.49
C ASP A 49 25.51 2.99 -3.99
N GLY A 50 24.82 3.83 -3.24
CA GLY A 50 24.56 3.62 -1.82
C GLY A 50 23.31 2.80 -1.50
N LEU A 51 22.62 2.30 -2.51
CA LEU A 51 21.38 1.53 -2.28
C LEU A 51 21.70 0.10 -1.86
N ASP A 52 21.76 -0.12 -0.56
CA ASP A 52 22.01 -1.42 0.06
C ASP A 52 20.70 -2.12 0.49
N ALA A 53 20.81 -3.28 1.13
CA ALA A 53 19.69 -4.04 1.63
C ALA A 53 18.84 -3.26 2.64
N ALA A 54 19.47 -2.48 3.52
CA ALA A 54 18.75 -1.66 4.50
C ALA A 54 17.97 -0.53 3.81
N GLY A 55 18.54 0.10 2.81
CA GLY A 55 17.87 1.12 2.01
C GLY A 55 16.67 0.57 1.26
N LYS A 56 16.79 -0.60 0.67
CA LYS A 56 15.68 -1.29 -0.01
C LYS A 56 14.56 -1.65 0.96
N THR A 57 14.89 -2.13 2.15
CA THR A 57 13.91 -2.43 3.21
C THR A 57 13.14 -1.18 3.62
N LYS A 58 13.82 -0.06 3.77
CA LYS A 58 13.19 1.22 4.10
C LYS A 58 12.25 1.69 3.01
N ILE A 59 12.64 1.59 1.75
CA ILE A 59 11.80 1.92 0.60
C ILE A 59 10.54 1.06 0.61
N ASN A 60 10.68 -0.26 0.78
CA ASN A 60 9.56 -1.19 0.83
C ASN A 60 8.60 -0.89 1.99
N ALA A 61 9.11 -0.56 3.15
CA ALA A 61 8.30 -0.19 4.31
C ALA A 61 7.48 1.08 4.05
N THR A 62 8.08 2.07 3.41
CA THR A 62 7.39 3.30 3.03
C THR A 62 6.34 3.03 1.95
N ASN A 63 6.69 2.26 0.92
CA ASN A 63 5.76 1.86 -0.14
C ASN A 63 4.52 1.16 0.43
N ALA A 64 4.70 0.27 1.38
CA ALA A 64 3.61 -0.48 2.01
C ALA A 64 2.56 0.42 2.66
N LYS A 65 2.94 1.58 3.17
CA LYS A 65 2.01 2.56 3.74
C LYS A 65 1.00 3.10 2.74
N PHE A 66 1.34 3.06 1.46
CA PHE A 66 0.49 3.51 0.36
C PHE A 66 -0.14 2.34 -0.43
N GLY A 67 0.03 1.11 0.04
CA GLY A 67 -0.42 -0.08 -0.66
C GLY A 67 0.40 -0.40 -1.91
N VAL A 68 1.60 0.12 -2.00
CA VAL A 68 2.51 -0.02 -3.14
C VAL A 68 3.50 -1.15 -2.90
N GLN A 69 3.68 -1.99 -3.89
CA GLN A 69 4.64 -3.08 -3.88
C GLN A 69 5.67 -2.90 -4.99
N TRP A 70 6.93 -2.85 -4.61
CA TRP A 70 8.04 -2.87 -5.55
C TRP A 70 8.28 -4.31 -6.01
N VAL A 71 8.14 -4.55 -7.31
CA VAL A 71 8.27 -5.90 -7.88
C VAL A 71 9.67 -6.11 -8.44
N MET A 72 10.13 -5.22 -9.31
CA MET A 72 11.39 -5.35 -10.01
C MET A 72 11.85 -3.99 -10.53
N SER A 73 13.15 -3.83 -10.65
CA SER A 73 13.73 -2.67 -11.32
C SER A 73 14.89 -3.09 -12.20
N TYR A 74 15.00 -2.42 -13.32
CA TYR A 74 16.12 -2.51 -14.25
C TYR A 74 16.77 -1.15 -14.35
N ALA A 75 18.08 -1.11 -14.49
CA ALA A 75 18.84 0.12 -14.65
C ALA A 75 19.70 0.03 -15.90
N ASN A 76 19.99 1.19 -16.49
CA ASN A 76 21.03 1.26 -17.51
C ASN A 76 22.42 1.04 -16.90
N ALA A 77 23.44 0.83 -17.71
CA ALA A 77 24.79 0.53 -17.23
C ALA A 77 25.36 1.63 -16.32
N ALA A 78 25.06 2.89 -16.61
CA ALA A 78 25.49 4.03 -15.84
C ALA A 78 24.70 4.24 -14.53
N LYS A 79 23.60 3.48 -14.32
CA LYS A 79 22.69 3.64 -13.17
C LYS A 79 22.10 5.04 -13.05
N THR A 80 21.88 5.69 -14.17
CA THR A 80 21.26 7.01 -14.23
C THR A 80 19.80 6.98 -14.66
N LYS A 81 19.35 5.85 -15.21
CA LYS A 81 17.96 5.62 -15.61
C LYS A 81 17.49 4.27 -15.10
N THR A 82 16.32 4.25 -14.49
CA THR A 82 15.69 3.01 -14.04
C THR A 82 14.30 2.83 -14.62
N TYR A 83 13.94 1.57 -14.80
CA TYR A 83 12.65 1.08 -15.28
C TYR A 83 12.11 0.14 -14.22
N CYS A 84 11.15 0.59 -13.45
CA CYS A 84 10.68 -0.12 -12.27
C CYS A 84 9.26 -0.65 -12.48
N ILE A 85 9.01 -1.89 -12.08
CA ILE A 85 7.68 -2.47 -12.05
C ILE A 85 7.16 -2.43 -10.62
N TYR A 86 5.99 -1.84 -10.46
CA TYR A 86 5.28 -1.73 -9.19
C TYR A 86 3.85 -2.24 -9.31
N LYS A 87 3.32 -2.74 -8.20
CA LYS A 87 1.88 -2.98 -8.04
C LYS A 87 1.33 -1.97 -7.05
N ALA A 88 0.22 -1.36 -7.39
CA ALA A 88 -0.38 -0.31 -6.56
C ALA A 88 -1.88 -0.18 -6.84
N PRO A 89 -2.64 0.40 -5.90
CA PRO A 89 -4.07 0.64 -6.11
C PRO A 89 -4.34 1.73 -7.15
N SER A 90 -3.40 2.66 -7.34
CA SER A 90 -3.56 3.78 -8.28
C SER A 90 -2.21 4.39 -8.64
N GLU A 91 -2.18 5.17 -9.72
CA GLU A 91 -1.02 5.99 -10.07
C GLU A 91 -0.69 7.02 -8.97
N ALA A 92 -1.72 7.63 -8.37
CA ALA A 92 -1.54 8.58 -7.27
C ALA A 92 -0.78 7.95 -6.10
N ALA A 93 -1.13 6.70 -5.72
CA ALA A 93 -0.44 5.97 -4.66
C ALA A 93 1.06 5.77 -4.98
N VAL A 94 1.38 5.45 -6.23
CA VAL A 94 2.77 5.32 -6.69
C VAL A 94 3.53 6.63 -6.54
N ARG A 95 2.93 7.74 -6.95
CA ARG A 95 3.56 9.06 -6.87
C ARG A 95 3.74 9.51 -5.42
N GLU A 96 2.77 9.25 -4.56
CA GLU A 96 2.84 9.57 -3.13
C GLU A 96 3.94 8.76 -2.43
N ALA A 97 4.03 7.48 -2.72
CA ALA A 97 5.09 6.62 -2.19
C ALA A 97 6.48 7.09 -2.64
N ALA A 98 6.63 7.45 -3.89
CA ALA A 98 7.87 7.98 -4.43
C ALA A 98 8.27 9.30 -3.75
N LYS A 99 7.32 10.18 -3.53
CA LYS A 99 7.53 11.44 -2.81
C LYS A 99 7.96 11.20 -1.37
N ALA A 100 7.31 10.27 -0.68
CA ALA A 100 7.66 9.91 0.70
C ALA A 100 9.05 9.29 0.81
N ASN A 101 9.48 8.57 -0.22
CA ASN A 101 10.83 8.01 -0.32
C ASN A 101 11.88 9.01 -0.84
N ALA A 102 11.46 10.21 -1.24
CA ALA A 102 12.32 11.20 -1.90
C ALA A 102 12.99 10.64 -3.18
N ILE A 103 12.25 9.87 -3.95
CA ILE A 103 12.73 9.24 -5.19
C ILE A 103 12.08 9.95 -6.38
N PRO A 104 12.84 10.31 -7.43
CA PRO A 104 12.30 10.99 -8.59
C PRO A 104 11.37 10.07 -9.39
N VAL A 105 10.42 10.66 -10.10
CA VAL A 105 9.52 9.99 -11.03
C VAL A 105 9.44 10.82 -12.30
N ASP A 106 9.85 10.25 -13.43
CA ASP A 106 9.70 10.89 -14.72
C ASP A 106 8.34 10.56 -15.32
N THR A 107 8.02 9.26 -15.42
CA THR A 107 6.75 8.78 -15.95
C THR A 107 6.20 7.62 -15.12
N VAL A 108 4.87 7.50 -15.10
CA VAL A 108 4.15 6.35 -14.58
C VAL A 108 3.19 5.89 -15.66
N THR A 109 3.33 4.65 -16.09
CA THR A 109 2.49 4.06 -17.13
C THR A 109 1.86 2.77 -16.63
N GLU A 110 0.54 2.67 -16.69
CA GLU A 110 -0.13 1.41 -16.38
C GLU A 110 0.16 0.39 -17.47
N VAL A 111 0.56 -0.82 -17.09
CA VAL A 111 0.90 -1.92 -18.01
C VAL A 111 0.11 -3.18 -17.65
N PRO A 112 -1.19 -3.20 -17.93
CA PRO A 112 -2.07 -4.27 -17.48
C PRO A 112 -1.89 -5.58 -18.24
N VAL A 113 -1.36 -5.53 -19.45
CA VAL A 113 -1.23 -6.68 -20.33
C VAL A 113 0.14 -7.32 -20.19
N THR A 114 0.17 -8.63 -20.06
CA THR A 114 1.41 -9.42 -20.08
C THR A 114 1.50 -10.13 -21.41
N LEU A 115 2.59 -9.91 -22.11
CA LEU A 115 2.93 -10.64 -23.33
C LEU A 115 4.05 -11.62 -22.99
N SER A 116 3.78 -12.89 -23.18
CA SER A 116 4.75 -13.95 -22.96
C SER A 116 5.33 -14.42 -24.28
N PRO A 117 6.63 -14.77 -24.32
CA PRO A 117 7.23 -15.34 -25.53
C PRO A 117 6.78 -16.79 -25.83
N LYS A 118 6.02 -17.38 -24.91
CA LYS A 118 5.44 -18.73 -25.06
C LYS A 118 3.97 -18.65 -25.41
#